data_bd0f539040c2a15170b7ce5dc9bd1582
#
_entry.id   bd0f539040c2a15170b7ce5dc9bd1582
#
_cell.length_a   1.000
_cell.length_b   1.000
_cell.length_c   1.000
_cell.angle_alpha   90.00
_cell.angle_beta   90.00
_cell.angle_gamma   90.00
#
_symmetry.space_group_name_H-M   'P 1'
#
loop_
_entity.id
_entity.type
_entity.pdbx_description
1 polymer ?
#
loop_
_entity_poly.entity_id
_entity_poly.type
_entity_poly.pdbx_seq_one_letter_code
_entity_poly.pdbx_strand_id
1 'polypeptide(L)'
;MKAPKVLATLAIACAMSATAYANCRLPTAPSKIPDGATASKQQMITAMQTIQEYNHDVQTYLKCLDFEVRQNQMSPNDQVSLHNAAVDQLKHIAAEFNKQVVIFKSKHS
;
A
#
# COMPACT_ATOMS: atom_id res chain seq x y z
N MET A 1 -8.99 30.14 -49.87
CA MET A 1 -8.88 30.09 -49.48
C MET A 1 -9.12 29.72 -48.45
N LYS A 2 -9.02 29.31 -47.93
CA LYS A 2 -9.20 29.00 -47.11
C LYS A 2 -8.78 28.71 -46.02
N ALA A 3 -8.85 28.71 -45.20
CA ALA A 3 -8.53 28.72 -44.25
C ALA A 3 -8.64 27.82 -43.38
N PRO A 4 -8.07 27.48 -42.78
CA PRO A 4 -8.01 26.60 -42.05
C PRO A 4 -8.33 26.63 -40.87
N LYS A 5 -8.54 26.38 -40.33
CA LYS A 5 -8.89 26.36 -39.38
C LYS A 5 -8.46 25.71 -38.42
N VAL A 6 -8.06 25.64 -37.81
CA VAL A 6 -7.55 25.26 -36.91
C VAL A 6 -8.09 24.91 -35.89
N LEU A 7 -8.01 24.43 -35.37
CA LEU A 7 -8.44 24.04 -34.51
C LEU A 7 -8.02 23.78 -33.43
N ALA A 8 -7.88 23.91 -32.79
CA ALA A 8 -7.59 24.00 -31.70
C ALA A 8 -7.86 23.09 -30.83
N THR A 9 -7.52 22.53 -30.58
CA THR A 9 -7.73 21.68 -29.92
C THR A 9 -7.49 21.69 -28.69
N LEU A 10 -7.73 21.70 -27.97
CA LEU A 10 -7.64 21.78 -26.86
C LEU A 10 -7.47 20.77 -26.09
N ALA A 11 -6.85 20.51 -25.64
CA ALA A 11 -6.44 19.70 -24.91
C ALA A 11 -6.78 19.72 -23.67
N ILE A 12 -7.11 19.29 -23.13
CA ILE A 12 -7.47 19.37 -21.99
C ILE A 12 -6.98 18.63 -21.15
N ALA A 13 -6.45 18.69 -20.66
CA ALA A 13 -5.83 18.23 -19.78
C ALA A 13 -6.37 17.90 -18.66
N CYS A 14 -6.89 17.39 -18.43
CA CYS A 14 -7.48 17.23 -17.38
C CYS A 14 -6.91 16.60 -16.45
N ALA A 15 -6.43 16.46 -16.22
CA ALA A 15 -5.93 15.85 -15.46
C ALA A 15 -5.76 15.80 -14.35
N MET A 16 -5.71 16.02 -13.91
CA MET A 16 -5.38 16.00 -12.97
C MET A 16 -5.83 15.94 -11.85
N SER A 17 -6.43 15.58 -11.60
CA SER A 17 -6.84 15.48 -10.46
C SER A 17 -5.94 14.94 -9.70
N ALA A 18 -4.97 15.16 -9.87
CA ALA A 18 -4.12 14.66 -9.14
C ALA A 18 -4.44 14.84 -7.88
N THR A 19 -4.68 14.11 -7.19
CA THR A 19 -5.02 14.35 -5.93
C THR A 19 -3.86 14.65 -5.17
N ALA A 20 -4.05 15.22 -4.09
CA ALA A 20 -3.00 15.56 -3.19
C ALA A 20 -2.23 14.36 -2.76
N TYR A 21 -2.82 13.20 -2.89
CA TYR A 21 -2.15 12.00 -2.41
C TYR A 21 -1.30 11.36 -3.47
N ALA A 22 -1.12 12.01 -4.60
CA ALA A 22 -0.41 11.41 -5.70
C ALA A 22 1.01 11.02 -5.33
N ASN A 23 1.61 11.74 -4.39
CA ASN A 23 2.99 11.46 -4.02
C ASN A 23 3.12 10.34 -2.99
N CYS A 24 2.03 9.97 -2.35
CA CYS A 24 2.07 8.92 -1.34
C CYS A 24 1.41 7.69 -1.91
N ARG A 25 2.21 6.72 -2.26
CA ARG A 25 1.70 5.52 -2.89
C ARG A 25 1.36 4.48 -1.84
N LEU A 26 0.11 4.09 -1.79
CA LEU A 26 -0.32 3.04 -0.87
C LEU A 26 0.35 1.72 -1.27
N PRO A 27 1.05 1.08 -0.35
CA PRO A 27 1.68 -0.20 -0.68
C PRO A 27 0.66 -1.27 -0.98
N THR A 28 1.04 -2.20 -1.83
CA THR A 28 0.19 -3.34 -2.13
C THR A 28 0.42 -4.41 -1.08
N ALA A 29 -0.63 -4.80 -0.39
CA ALA A 29 -0.51 -5.84 0.62
C ALA A 29 -0.24 -7.20 -0.05
N PRO A 30 0.50 -8.08 0.63
CA PRO A 30 0.68 -9.44 0.11
C PRO A 30 -0.66 -10.09 -0.11
N SER A 31 -0.81 -10.72 -1.27
CA SER A 31 -2.10 -11.31 -1.63
C SER A 31 -2.25 -12.72 -1.09
N LYS A 32 -1.14 -13.36 -0.74
CA LYS A 32 -1.20 -14.73 -0.28
C LYS A 32 -0.34 -14.91 0.95
N ILE A 33 -0.91 -15.57 1.92
CA ILE A 33 -0.19 -15.99 3.10
C ILE A 33 -0.19 -17.51 3.04
N PRO A 34 0.98 -18.15 3.13
CA PRO A 34 1.02 -19.60 2.96
C PRO A 34 0.24 -20.31 4.05
N ASP A 35 -0.28 -21.48 3.71
CA ASP A 35 -0.95 -22.34 4.67
C ASP A 35 0.12 -23.03 5.50
N GLY A 36 0.17 -22.75 6.78
CA GLY A 36 1.17 -23.33 7.66
C GLY A 36 1.12 -24.85 7.75
N ALA A 37 -0.04 -25.43 7.47
CA ALA A 37 -0.18 -26.87 7.53
C ALA A 37 0.58 -27.58 6.39
N THR A 38 0.73 -26.91 5.25
CA THR A 38 1.30 -27.53 4.06
C THR A 38 2.55 -26.85 3.54
N ALA A 39 2.85 -25.65 4.03
CA ALA A 39 3.97 -24.87 3.52
C ALA A 39 5.30 -25.45 3.97
N SER A 40 6.31 -25.29 3.13
CA SER A 40 7.67 -25.62 3.52
C SER A 40 8.25 -24.51 4.40
N LYS A 41 9.33 -24.83 5.09
CA LYS A 41 10.04 -23.83 5.87
C LYS A 41 10.46 -22.66 5.01
N GLN A 42 10.95 -22.94 3.79
CA GLN A 42 11.39 -21.90 2.90
C GLN A 42 10.22 -20.98 2.48
N GLN A 43 9.06 -21.56 2.26
CA GLN A 43 7.87 -20.76 1.93
C GLN A 43 7.49 -19.85 3.08
N MET A 44 7.60 -20.34 4.32
CA MET A 44 7.30 -19.52 5.49
C MET A 44 8.32 -18.38 5.64
N ILE A 45 9.60 -18.67 5.40
CA ILE A 45 10.64 -17.64 5.47
C ILE A 45 10.41 -16.57 4.41
N THR A 46 10.10 -17.00 3.18
CA THR A 46 9.83 -16.04 2.10
C THR A 46 8.63 -15.17 2.43
N ALA A 47 7.59 -15.78 2.99
CA ALA A 47 6.41 -15.01 3.39
C ALA A 47 6.75 -13.99 4.47
N MET A 48 7.58 -14.38 5.44
CA MET A 48 8.01 -13.44 6.47
C MET A 48 8.75 -12.27 5.89
N GLN A 49 9.65 -12.53 4.95
CA GLN A 49 10.41 -11.47 4.30
C GLN A 49 9.50 -10.53 3.53
N THR A 50 8.52 -11.08 2.83
CA THR A 50 7.56 -10.27 2.09
C THR A 50 6.77 -9.36 3.02
N ILE A 51 6.38 -9.90 4.18
CA ILE A 51 5.63 -9.10 5.15
C ILE A 51 6.50 -8.02 5.78
N GLN A 52 7.77 -8.32 6.02
CA GLN A 52 8.70 -7.31 6.53
C GLN A 52 8.88 -6.18 5.52
N GLU A 53 8.96 -6.52 4.24
CA GLU A 53 9.01 -5.51 3.18
C GLU A 53 7.75 -4.68 3.15
N TYR A 54 6.61 -5.33 3.25
CA TYR A 54 5.34 -4.63 3.27
C TYR A 54 5.27 -3.69 4.48
N ASN A 55 5.72 -4.15 5.64
CA ASN A 55 5.77 -3.29 6.83
C ASN A 55 6.64 -2.06 6.57
N HIS A 56 7.80 -2.27 5.97
CA HIS A 56 8.69 -1.15 5.64
C HIS A 56 7.99 -0.16 4.71
N ASP A 57 7.33 -0.68 3.70
CA ASP A 57 6.64 0.17 2.73
C ASP A 57 5.49 0.94 3.38
N VAL A 58 4.77 0.30 4.30
CA VAL A 58 3.72 0.99 5.04
C VAL A 58 4.31 2.12 5.87
N GLN A 59 5.44 1.89 6.56
CA GLN A 59 6.05 2.94 7.35
C GLN A 59 6.47 4.12 6.48
N THR A 60 6.99 3.84 5.30
CA THR A 60 7.36 4.88 4.34
C THR A 60 6.12 5.66 3.89
N TYR A 61 5.04 4.94 3.63
CA TYR A 61 3.77 5.57 3.25
C TYR A 61 3.26 6.50 4.36
N LEU A 62 3.32 6.05 5.61
CA LEU A 62 2.85 6.87 6.73
C LEU A 62 3.66 8.16 6.88
N LYS A 63 4.97 8.06 6.65
CA LYS A 63 5.82 9.25 6.68
C LYS A 63 5.46 10.20 5.56
N CYS A 64 5.13 9.67 4.40
CA CYS A 64 4.69 10.49 3.28
C CYS A 64 3.41 11.25 3.61
N LEU A 65 2.44 10.56 4.23
CA LEU A 65 1.19 11.22 4.63
C LEU A 65 1.47 12.38 5.60
N ASP A 66 2.36 12.14 6.55
CA ASP A 66 2.71 13.16 7.52
C ASP A 66 3.34 14.37 6.83
N PHE A 67 4.20 14.12 5.86
CA PHE A 67 4.83 15.19 5.09
C PHE A 67 3.78 15.99 4.33
N GLU A 68 2.80 15.31 3.71
CA GLU A 68 1.76 16.00 2.95
C GLU A 68 0.93 16.92 3.84
N VAL A 69 0.66 16.51 5.06
CA VAL A 69 -0.06 17.37 5.99
C VAL A 69 0.79 18.59 6.33
N ARG A 70 2.08 18.41 6.58
CA ARG A 70 2.94 19.53 6.91
C ARG A 70 3.09 20.51 5.74
N GLN A 71 2.93 20.01 4.52
CA GLN A 71 2.98 20.86 3.34
C GLN A 71 1.61 21.43 2.97
N ASN A 72 0.62 21.23 3.82
CA ASN A 72 -0.74 21.71 3.58
C ASN A 72 -1.36 21.12 2.32
N GLN A 73 -0.95 19.93 1.96
CA GLN A 73 -1.49 19.24 0.78
C GLN A 73 -2.46 18.15 1.14
N MET A 74 -2.68 17.94 2.42
CA MET A 74 -3.61 16.94 2.91
C MET A 74 -4.17 17.44 4.23
N SER A 75 -5.45 17.22 4.46
CA SER A 75 -6.04 17.61 5.74
C SER A 75 -5.63 16.60 6.82
N PRO A 76 -5.55 17.06 8.08
CA PRO A 76 -5.27 16.12 9.17
C PRO A 76 -6.29 15.00 9.27
N ASN A 77 -7.55 15.26 8.97
CA ASN A 77 -8.58 14.22 9.04
C ASN A 77 -8.34 13.14 7.97
N ASP A 78 -7.97 13.55 6.77
CA ASP A 78 -7.65 12.59 5.72
C ASP A 78 -6.44 11.77 6.08
N GLN A 79 -5.44 12.41 6.68
CA GLN A 79 -4.25 11.68 7.11
C GLN A 79 -4.62 10.60 8.12
N VAL A 80 -5.44 10.93 9.11
CA VAL A 80 -5.83 9.97 10.14
C VAL A 80 -6.55 8.77 9.50
N SER A 81 -7.47 9.04 8.57
CA SER A 81 -8.20 7.98 7.91
C SER A 81 -7.27 7.05 7.13
N LEU A 82 -6.38 7.64 6.34
CA LEU A 82 -5.46 6.86 5.51
C LEU A 82 -4.45 6.12 6.37
N HIS A 83 -3.96 6.77 7.42
CA HIS A 83 -3.04 6.15 8.37
C HIS A 83 -3.68 4.91 8.99
N ASN A 84 -4.88 5.08 9.52
CA ASN A 84 -5.54 3.97 10.21
C ASN A 84 -5.84 2.83 9.26
N ALA A 85 -6.27 3.13 8.05
CA ALA A 85 -6.56 2.08 7.07
C ALA A 85 -5.31 1.27 6.75
N ALA A 86 -4.17 1.95 6.58
CA ALA A 86 -2.92 1.27 6.25
C ALA A 86 -2.43 0.41 7.42
N VAL A 87 -2.52 0.96 8.64
CA VAL A 87 -2.09 0.24 9.83
C VAL A 87 -3.00 -0.96 10.09
N ASP A 88 -4.29 -0.81 9.91
CA ASP A 88 -5.23 -1.91 10.11
C ASP A 88 -4.95 -3.05 9.12
N GLN A 89 -4.64 -2.71 7.88
CA GLN A 89 -4.32 -3.73 6.88
C GLN A 89 -3.02 -4.46 7.27
N LEU A 90 -2.03 -3.71 7.71
CA LEU A 90 -0.77 -4.32 8.15
C LEU A 90 -0.99 -5.26 9.32
N LYS A 91 -1.79 -4.83 10.30
CA LYS A 91 -2.10 -5.66 11.46
C LYS A 91 -2.83 -6.94 11.05
N HIS A 92 -3.75 -6.82 10.12
CA HIS A 92 -4.48 -7.98 9.63
C HIS A 92 -3.55 -8.99 8.98
N ILE A 93 -2.65 -8.52 8.11
CA ILE A 93 -1.70 -9.37 7.43
C ILE A 93 -0.78 -10.06 8.45
N ALA A 94 -0.28 -9.28 9.42
CA ALA A 94 0.61 -9.83 10.44
C ALA A 94 -0.10 -10.89 11.29
N ALA A 95 -1.34 -10.64 11.65
CA ALA A 95 -2.10 -11.59 12.45
C ALA A 95 -2.35 -12.90 11.69
N GLU A 96 -2.68 -12.79 10.41
CA GLU A 96 -2.89 -13.99 9.60
C GLU A 96 -1.61 -14.79 9.46
N PHE A 97 -0.49 -14.11 9.24
CA PHE A 97 0.78 -14.81 9.14
C PHE A 97 1.14 -15.49 10.46
N ASN A 98 0.98 -14.79 11.57
CA ASN A 98 1.30 -15.37 12.88
C ASN A 98 0.45 -16.61 13.14
N LYS A 99 -0.79 -16.60 12.72
CA LYS A 99 -1.64 -17.77 12.84
C LYS A 99 -1.06 -18.94 12.06
N GLN A 100 -0.58 -18.67 10.85
CA GLN A 100 0.02 -19.73 10.04
C GLN A 100 1.35 -20.20 10.60
N VAL A 101 2.10 -19.33 11.25
CA VAL A 101 3.33 -19.72 11.94
C VAL A 101 3.03 -20.72 13.06
N VAL A 102 1.99 -20.46 13.83
CA VAL A 102 1.59 -21.37 14.90
C VAL A 102 1.22 -22.75 14.31
N ILE A 103 0.45 -22.75 13.24
CA ILE A 103 0.07 -23.99 12.57
C ILE A 103 1.31 -24.72 12.04
N PHE A 104 2.22 -23.98 11.41
CA PHE A 104 3.45 -24.57 10.88
C PHE A 104 4.27 -25.22 11.99
N LYS A 105 4.45 -24.54 13.10
CA LYS A 105 5.23 -25.08 14.21
C LYS A 105 4.57 -26.31 14.80
N SER A 106 3.26 -26.30 14.86
CA SER A 106 2.53 -27.46 15.35
C SER A 106 2.75 -28.69 14.46
N LYS A 107 2.85 -28.48 13.15
CA LYS A 107 3.03 -29.61 12.23
C LYS A 107 4.47 -30.08 12.16
N HIS A 108 5.42 -29.27 12.60
CA HIS A 108 6.84 -29.60 12.47
C HIS A 108 7.55 -29.75 13.80
N SER A 109 6.81 -29.87 14.89
CA SER A 109 7.42 -30.04 16.19
C SER A 109 7.64 -31.51 16.53
#